data_738f93f6d8988e1b949dc257d329aeba
#
_entry.id   738f93f6d8988e1b949dc257d329aeba
#
_cell.length_a   1.000
_cell.length_b   1.000
_cell.length_c   1.000
_cell.angle_alpha   90.00
_cell.angle_beta   90.00
_cell.angle_gamma   90.00
#
_symmetry.space_group_name_H-M   'P 1'
#
loop_
_entity.id
_entity.type
_entity.pdbx_description
1 polymer ?
#
loop_
_entity_poly.entity_id
_entity_poly.type
_entity_poly.pdbx_seq_one_letter_code
_entity_poly.pdbx_strand_id
1 'polypeptide(L)'
;MRNIFKIFFADVKRISTNVVAVVVILGLCILPSLYAWFNILSNWDPYGPSATRNLKIAVASDDEGVTILGNSVNVGSSVISALESNTTMGWVFTDTTDEAIDGVYDGSYYAALIIPENFTEDMISFLGGEVD
;
A
#
# COMPACT_ATOMS: atom_id res chain seq x y z
N MET A 1 11.17 -53.99 -20.34
CA MET A 1 11.63 -52.60 -19.97
C MET A 1 12.44 -51.91 -21.08
N ARG A 2 13.35 -52.58 -21.78
CA ARG A 2 14.20 -51.98 -22.85
C ARG A 2 13.42 -51.34 -24.01
N ASN A 3 12.21 -51.77 -24.35
CA ASN A 3 11.39 -51.20 -25.41
C ASN A 3 10.64 -49.91 -24.99
N ILE A 4 10.29 -49.79 -23.71
CA ILE A 4 9.62 -48.62 -23.17
C ILE A 4 10.53 -47.39 -23.27
N PHE A 5 11.79 -47.53 -22.87
CA PHE A 5 12.79 -46.46 -22.99
C PHE A 5 13.05 -46.04 -24.43
N LYS A 6 13.07 -47.01 -25.37
CA LYS A 6 13.25 -46.71 -26.81
C LYS A 6 12.09 -45.88 -27.36
N ILE A 7 10.86 -46.23 -27.00
CA ILE A 7 9.66 -45.50 -27.42
C ILE A 7 9.70 -44.08 -26.79
N PHE A 8 9.96 -43.98 -25.48
CA PHE A 8 10.07 -42.72 -24.79
C PHE A 8 11.08 -41.74 -25.44
N PHE A 9 12.30 -42.21 -25.69
CA PHE A 9 13.33 -41.38 -26.34
C PHE A 9 12.98 -41.02 -27.78
N ALA A 10 12.29 -41.90 -28.52
CA ALA A 10 11.81 -41.59 -29.86
C ALA A 10 10.74 -40.51 -29.85
N ASP A 11 9.81 -40.57 -28.91
CA ASP A 11 8.74 -39.57 -28.74
C ASP A 11 9.30 -38.22 -28.28
N VAL A 12 10.21 -38.21 -27.31
CA VAL A 12 10.90 -36.99 -26.88
C VAL A 12 11.64 -36.33 -28.04
N LYS A 13 12.38 -37.13 -28.83
CA LYS A 13 13.08 -36.61 -30.00
C LYS A 13 12.10 -36.02 -31.03
N ARG A 14 10.98 -36.70 -31.29
CA ARG A 14 9.97 -36.26 -32.26
C ARG A 14 9.31 -34.94 -31.81
N ILE A 15 9.01 -34.78 -30.52
CA ILE A 15 8.46 -33.57 -29.96
C ILE A 15 9.48 -32.44 -30.03
N SER A 16 10.72 -32.66 -29.61
CA SER A 16 11.78 -31.66 -29.60
C SER A 16 12.20 -31.15 -30.99
N THR A 17 11.97 -31.95 -32.04
CA THR A 17 12.24 -31.54 -33.43
C THR A 17 11.05 -30.83 -34.09
N ASN A 18 9.87 -30.81 -33.46
CA ASN A 18 8.69 -30.13 -33.96
C ASN A 18 8.58 -28.77 -33.30
N VAL A 19 8.85 -27.68 -34.04
CA VAL A 19 8.83 -26.32 -33.55
C VAL A 19 7.48 -25.96 -32.92
N VAL A 20 6.37 -26.35 -33.53
CA VAL A 20 5.02 -26.06 -33.01
C VAL A 20 4.80 -26.74 -31.66
N ALA A 21 5.18 -28.04 -31.57
CA ALA A 21 5.05 -28.79 -30.32
C ALA A 21 5.89 -28.15 -29.19
N VAL A 22 7.11 -27.73 -29.48
CA VAL A 22 7.98 -27.05 -28.50
C VAL A 22 7.38 -25.72 -28.05
N VAL A 23 6.87 -24.89 -28.96
CA VAL A 23 6.22 -23.60 -28.61
C VAL A 23 5.00 -23.82 -27.75
N VAL A 24 4.15 -24.81 -28.07
CA VAL A 24 2.96 -25.12 -27.24
C VAL A 24 3.35 -25.59 -25.85
N ILE A 25 4.35 -26.49 -25.74
CA ILE A 25 4.81 -26.97 -24.42
C ILE A 25 5.39 -25.83 -23.59
N LEU A 26 6.23 -24.99 -24.21
CA LEU A 26 6.77 -23.79 -23.51
C LEU A 26 5.66 -22.86 -23.06
N GLY A 27 4.66 -22.58 -23.91
CA GLY A 27 3.50 -21.77 -23.53
C GLY A 27 2.73 -22.36 -22.36
N LEU A 28 2.45 -23.66 -22.39
CA LEU A 28 1.75 -24.36 -21.31
C LEU A 28 2.55 -24.40 -19.99
N CYS A 29 3.87 -24.35 -20.04
CA CYS A 29 4.71 -24.28 -18.83
C CYS A 29 4.86 -22.85 -18.31
N ILE A 30 5.08 -21.89 -19.22
CA ILE A 30 5.38 -20.51 -18.84
C ILE A 30 4.14 -19.77 -18.35
N LEU A 31 3.00 -19.87 -19.06
CA LEU A 31 1.79 -19.11 -18.72
C LEU A 31 1.25 -19.41 -17.31
N PRO A 32 1.06 -20.68 -16.90
CA PRO A 32 0.63 -20.99 -15.54
C PRO A 32 1.65 -20.55 -14.48
N SER A 33 2.95 -20.67 -14.79
CA SER A 33 4.02 -20.26 -13.88
C SER A 33 4.03 -18.75 -13.66
N LEU A 34 3.87 -17.96 -14.73
CA LEU A 34 3.75 -16.51 -14.64
C LEU A 34 2.49 -16.10 -13.87
N TYR A 35 1.35 -16.75 -14.13
CA TYR A 35 0.12 -16.49 -13.42
C TYR A 35 0.27 -16.77 -11.92
N ALA A 36 0.86 -17.89 -11.54
CA ALA A 36 1.13 -18.22 -10.14
C ALA A 36 2.08 -17.20 -9.51
N TRP A 37 3.14 -16.81 -10.23
CA TRP A 37 4.11 -15.80 -9.76
C TRP A 37 3.45 -14.46 -9.49
N PHE A 38 2.64 -13.95 -10.44
CA PHE A 38 1.93 -12.68 -10.26
C PHE A 38 0.93 -12.74 -9.10
N ASN A 39 0.20 -13.85 -8.94
CA ASN A 39 -0.71 -14.02 -7.81
C ASN A 39 0.02 -14.05 -6.47
N ILE A 40 1.12 -14.79 -6.38
CA ILE A 40 1.92 -14.85 -5.17
C ILE A 40 2.48 -13.45 -4.85
N LEU A 41 3.07 -12.78 -5.82
CA LEU A 41 3.67 -11.46 -5.64
C LEU A 41 2.64 -10.41 -5.22
N SER A 42 1.45 -10.44 -5.81
CA SER A 42 0.34 -9.53 -5.50
C SER A 42 -0.27 -9.76 -4.12
N ASN A 43 -0.26 -11.02 -3.63
CA ASN A 43 -0.85 -11.37 -2.33
C ASN A 43 0.19 -11.55 -1.21
N TRP A 44 1.48 -11.40 -1.51
CA TRP A 44 2.54 -11.62 -0.52
C TRP A 44 2.52 -10.56 0.58
N ASP A 45 2.34 -9.32 0.20
CA ASP A 45 2.27 -8.19 1.12
C ASP A 45 1.36 -7.08 0.55
N PRO A 46 0.02 -7.32 0.53
CA PRO A 46 -0.92 -6.40 -0.09
C PRO A 46 -1.05 -5.06 0.65
N TYR A 47 -0.63 -5.03 1.92
CA TYR A 47 -0.67 -3.84 2.79
C TYR A 47 0.73 -3.31 3.14
N GLY A 48 1.75 -3.89 2.55
CA GLY A 48 3.12 -3.45 2.77
C GLY A 48 3.47 -2.13 2.06
N PRO A 49 4.58 -1.51 2.45
CA PRO A 49 5.01 -0.24 1.87
C PRO A 49 5.15 -0.26 0.35
N SER A 50 5.45 -1.43 -0.23
CA SER A 50 5.58 -1.58 -1.69
C SER A 50 4.23 -1.49 -2.44
N ALA A 51 3.13 -1.86 -1.78
CA ALA A 51 1.79 -1.85 -2.38
C ALA A 51 1.08 -0.50 -2.19
N THR A 52 1.21 0.10 -1.00
CA THR A 52 0.41 1.28 -0.60
C THR A 52 1.18 2.60 -0.63
N ARG A 53 2.52 2.55 -0.72
CA ARG A 53 3.38 3.74 -0.74
C ARG A 53 3.08 4.74 -1.88
N ASN A 54 2.52 4.26 -2.99
CA ASN A 54 2.15 5.10 -4.12
C ASN A 54 0.78 5.78 -3.93
N LEU A 55 0.02 5.41 -2.90
CA LEU A 55 -1.21 6.09 -2.53
C LEU A 55 -0.83 7.34 -1.73
N LYS A 56 -0.86 8.47 -2.42
CA LYS A 56 -0.57 9.78 -1.80
C LYS A 56 -1.77 10.21 -0.97
N ILE A 57 -1.54 10.46 0.31
CA ILE A 57 -2.54 10.99 1.25
C ILE A 57 -1.99 12.29 1.80
N ALA A 58 -2.72 13.39 1.55
CA ALA A 58 -2.40 14.69 2.13
C ALA A 58 -2.68 14.68 3.64
N VAL A 59 -1.86 15.37 4.40
CA VAL A 59 -2.04 15.55 5.86
C VAL A 59 -1.87 17.01 6.18
N ALA A 60 -2.92 17.62 6.76
CA ALA A 60 -2.90 18.97 7.27
C ALA A 60 -3.34 19.00 8.73
N SER A 61 -2.78 19.90 9.51
CA SER A 61 -3.16 20.08 10.91
C SER A 61 -3.29 21.57 11.24
N ASP A 62 -4.49 21.94 11.67
CA ASP A 62 -4.80 23.26 12.20
C ASP A 62 -4.86 23.25 13.74
N ASP A 63 -4.52 22.11 14.40
CA ASP A 63 -4.63 21.92 15.86
C ASP A 63 -3.75 22.90 16.64
N GLU A 64 -4.36 23.78 17.42
CA GLU A 64 -3.67 24.77 18.26
C GLU A 64 -3.12 24.17 19.56
N GLY A 65 -3.59 22.95 19.93
CA GLY A 65 -3.25 22.35 21.21
C GLY A 65 -3.90 23.04 22.41
N VAL A 66 -3.57 22.57 23.60
CA VAL A 66 -4.08 23.16 24.87
C VAL A 66 -2.97 23.27 25.91
N THR A 67 -3.14 24.18 26.87
CA THR A 67 -2.24 24.34 28.01
C THR A 67 -2.86 23.72 29.26
N ILE A 68 -2.24 22.66 29.80
CA ILE A 68 -2.70 21.96 31.01
C ILE A 68 -1.63 22.12 32.08
N LEU A 69 -1.99 22.68 33.21
CA LEU A 69 -1.10 22.87 34.37
C LEU A 69 0.23 23.58 34.00
N GLY A 70 0.17 24.51 33.02
CA GLY A 70 1.34 25.25 32.56
C GLY A 70 2.20 24.53 31.49
N ASN A 71 1.81 23.33 31.06
CA ASN A 71 2.44 22.60 29.98
C ASN A 71 1.59 22.65 28.70
N SER A 72 2.20 23.00 27.59
CA SER A 72 1.54 22.94 26.27
C SER A 72 1.50 21.49 25.80
N VAL A 73 0.31 21.03 25.44
CA VAL A 73 0.04 19.71 24.87
C VAL A 73 -0.59 19.91 23.49
N ASN A 74 -0.06 19.26 22.47
CA ASN A 74 -0.62 19.25 21.12
C ASN A 74 -0.59 17.81 20.59
N VAL A 75 -1.76 17.19 20.57
CA VAL A 75 -1.93 15.81 20.13
C VAL A 75 -1.82 15.71 18.61
N GLY A 76 -2.30 16.74 17.88
CA GLY A 76 -2.17 16.82 16.42
C GLY A 76 -0.72 16.78 15.97
N SER A 77 0.17 17.53 16.62
CA SER A 77 1.62 17.46 16.34
C SER A 77 2.21 16.07 16.61
N SER A 78 1.70 15.39 17.63
CA SER A 78 2.12 14.00 17.91
C SER A 78 1.67 13.01 16.83
N VAL A 79 0.46 13.21 16.28
CA VAL A 79 -0.05 12.44 15.15
C VAL A 79 0.81 12.70 13.91
N ILE A 80 1.11 13.97 13.58
CA ILE A 80 1.99 14.32 12.45
C ILE A 80 3.34 13.60 12.58
N SER A 81 4.01 13.71 13.72
CA SER A 81 5.32 13.08 13.96
C SER A 81 5.27 11.55 13.84
N ALA A 82 4.17 10.93 14.27
CA ALA A 82 3.96 9.49 14.08
C ALA A 82 3.79 9.12 12.61
N LEU A 83 3.08 9.94 11.82
CA LEU A 83 2.89 9.71 10.39
C LEU A 83 4.17 9.96 9.59
N GLU A 84 5.02 10.93 9.97
CA GLU A 84 6.32 11.17 9.34
C GLU A 84 7.24 9.94 9.41
N SER A 85 7.15 9.18 10.49
CA SER A 85 7.90 7.93 10.66
C SER A 85 7.23 6.72 10.01
N ASN A 86 5.99 6.84 9.55
CA ASN A 86 5.20 5.76 8.96
C ASN A 86 5.45 5.66 7.46
N THR A 87 5.91 4.51 6.99
CA THR A 87 6.22 4.26 5.58
C THR A 87 5.15 3.44 4.85
N THR A 88 4.02 3.17 5.51
CA THR A 88 2.96 2.32 4.96
C THR A 88 2.25 2.96 3.78
N MET A 89 2.07 4.29 3.80
CA MET A 89 1.45 5.06 2.73
C MET A 89 2.35 6.21 2.28
N GLY A 90 1.99 6.84 1.17
CA GLY A 90 2.68 8.03 0.66
C GLY A 90 2.14 9.30 1.33
N TRP A 91 2.49 9.51 2.59
CA TRP A 91 2.09 10.71 3.33
C TRP A 91 2.71 11.97 2.72
N VAL A 92 1.89 12.97 2.47
CA VAL A 92 2.29 14.28 1.95
C VAL A 92 1.76 15.33 2.92
N PHE A 93 2.66 15.99 3.64
CA PHE A 93 2.31 17.03 4.61
C PHE A 93 2.15 18.34 3.87
N THR A 94 0.97 18.99 3.99
CA THR A 94 0.63 20.27 3.38
C THR A 94 0.62 21.36 4.44
N ASP A 95 0.91 22.58 4.01
CA ASP A 95 0.95 23.74 4.93
C ASP A 95 -0.43 24.19 5.37
N THR A 96 -1.46 23.89 4.56
CA THR A 96 -2.84 24.33 4.81
C THR A 96 -3.84 23.23 4.53
N THR A 97 -4.97 23.28 5.23
CA THR A 97 -6.13 22.41 4.99
C THR A 97 -6.69 22.59 3.57
N ASP A 98 -6.73 23.82 3.05
CA ASP A 98 -7.22 24.12 1.69
C ASP A 98 -6.36 23.43 0.63
N GLU A 99 -5.03 23.45 0.77
CA GLU A 99 -4.12 22.76 -0.15
C GLU A 99 -4.35 21.24 -0.16
N ALA A 100 -4.57 20.64 1.01
CA ALA A 100 -4.89 19.22 1.13
C ALA A 100 -6.20 18.88 0.42
N ILE A 101 -7.23 19.70 0.58
CA ILE A 101 -8.55 19.52 -0.01
C ILE A 101 -8.49 19.70 -1.53
N ASP A 102 -7.87 20.79 -2.00
CA ASP A 102 -7.74 21.09 -3.43
C ASP A 102 -6.97 19.98 -4.15
N GLY A 103 -5.93 19.44 -3.53
CA GLY A 103 -5.16 18.33 -4.08
C GLY A 103 -5.94 17.00 -4.17
N VAL A 104 -7.00 16.82 -3.38
CA VAL A 104 -7.92 15.69 -3.55
C VAL A 104 -8.87 15.94 -4.72
N TYR A 105 -9.36 17.19 -4.88
CA TYR A 105 -10.28 17.54 -5.97
C TYR A 105 -9.60 17.50 -7.35
N ASP A 106 -8.33 17.90 -7.43
CA ASP A 106 -7.56 17.85 -8.68
C ASP A 106 -6.95 16.47 -8.99
N GLY A 107 -7.06 15.53 -8.05
CA GLY A 107 -6.57 14.16 -8.19
C GLY A 107 -5.07 13.98 -7.89
N SER A 108 -4.41 14.98 -7.33
CA SER A 108 -3.01 14.89 -6.88
C SER A 108 -2.85 13.96 -5.68
N TYR A 109 -3.88 13.92 -4.82
CA TYR A 109 -3.96 13.07 -3.64
C TYR A 109 -5.17 12.16 -3.68
N TYR A 110 -5.03 10.96 -3.17
CA TYR A 110 -6.10 9.96 -3.08
C TYR A 110 -7.13 10.32 -2.00
N ALA A 111 -6.65 10.87 -0.90
CA ALA A 111 -7.44 11.33 0.24
C ALA A 111 -6.68 12.43 1.00
N ALA A 112 -7.39 13.14 1.89
CA ALA A 112 -6.79 14.06 2.84
C ALA A 112 -7.17 13.68 4.28
N LEU A 113 -6.19 13.73 5.17
CA LEU A 113 -6.36 13.66 6.62
C LEU A 113 -6.23 15.08 7.17
N ILE A 114 -7.32 15.61 7.71
CA ILE A 114 -7.37 16.94 8.28
C ILE A 114 -7.55 16.82 9.78
N ILE A 115 -6.65 17.43 10.52
CA ILE A 115 -6.72 17.54 12.00
C ILE A 115 -7.26 18.94 12.31
N PRO A 116 -8.48 19.06 12.86
CA PRO A 116 -9.11 20.35 13.11
C PRO A 116 -8.45 21.12 14.27
N GLU A 117 -8.74 22.41 14.34
CA GLU A 117 -8.18 23.37 15.31
C GLU A 117 -8.35 22.93 16.78
N ASN A 118 -9.51 22.36 17.10
CA ASN A 118 -9.88 21.93 18.47
C ASN A 118 -9.57 20.45 18.76
N PHE A 119 -8.79 19.77 17.91
CA PHE A 119 -8.57 18.32 18.02
C PHE A 119 -8.01 17.90 19.38
N THR A 120 -7.02 18.61 19.89
CA THR A 120 -6.43 18.30 21.22
C THR A 120 -7.42 18.54 22.34
N GLU A 121 -8.22 19.60 22.27
CA GLU A 121 -9.23 19.93 23.28
C GLU A 121 -10.31 18.86 23.37
N ASP A 122 -10.86 18.48 22.22
CA ASP A 122 -11.88 17.43 22.09
C ASP A 122 -11.36 16.07 22.58
N MET A 123 -10.12 15.74 22.23
CA MET A 123 -9.50 14.47 22.64
C MET A 123 -9.33 14.41 24.16
N ILE A 124 -8.95 15.52 24.82
CA ILE A 124 -8.78 15.57 26.26
C ILE A 124 -10.14 15.52 26.96
N SER A 125 -11.14 16.23 26.46
CA SER A 125 -12.52 16.20 26.97
C SER A 125 -13.08 14.78 26.90
N PHE A 126 -12.88 14.10 25.78
CA PHE A 126 -13.26 12.69 25.61
C PHE A 126 -12.59 11.78 26.65
N LEU A 127 -11.29 11.93 26.88
CA LEU A 127 -10.54 11.14 27.86
C LEU A 127 -10.92 11.47 29.30
N GLY A 128 -11.31 12.72 29.56
CA GLY A 128 -11.80 13.20 30.88
C GLY A 128 -13.22 12.71 31.20
N GLY A 129 -13.93 12.14 30.26
CA GLY A 129 -15.31 11.67 30.44
C GLY A 129 -16.34 12.80 30.32
N GLU A 130 -15.95 13.96 29.84
CA GLU A 130 -16.86 15.09 29.52
C GLU A 130 -17.27 14.97 28.04
N VAL A 131 -18.11 14.00 27.75
CA VAL A 131 -18.75 13.89 26.43
C VAL A 131 -20.21 14.28 26.63
N ASP A 132 -20.58 15.41 26.06
CA ASP A 132 -22.00 15.81 25.87
C ASP A 132 -22.66 15.01 24.76
#